data_f45efd5cf1d5b826c7421efae019d750
#
_entry.id   f45efd5cf1d5b826c7421efae019d750
#
_cell.length_a   1.000
_cell.length_b   1.000
_cell.length_c   1.000
_cell.angle_alpha   90.00
_cell.angle_beta   90.00
_cell.angle_gamma   90.00
#
_symmetry.space_group_name_H-M   'P 1'
#
loop_
_entity.id
_entity.type
_entity.pdbx_description
1 polymer ?
#
loop_
_entity_poly.entity_id
_entity_poly.type
_entity_poly.pdbx_seq_one_letter_code
_entity_poly.pdbx_strand_id
1 'polypeptide(L)'
;ETFSVFNETTATFTASIDKWLPDTDGAPKWMDGPVMKLHRKDIEDEVGIDLSLKDGHPGHKHKEDMDKGSYELRVEHTQETDGAIDIDDVMGVLSLSRGIKETSGKEHELAADWNGDGLIDIDDVMGVLARSRGIRKDAEWRFHDKDSNTSLWDNASKMNKMDIELDGDNEIELTAILRGDVNASYDATVHNRAPEAAPTPNPAPLPLNNDDELIATQSVSYTH
;
A
#
# COMPACT_ATOMS: atom_id res chain seq x y z
N GLU A 1 -42.21 -16.80 36.03
CA GLU A 1 -41.55 -16.39 34.78
C GLU A 1 -40.04 -16.55 34.96
N THR A 2 -39.48 -17.55 34.30
CA THR A 2 -38.03 -17.79 34.29
C THR A 2 -37.43 -16.93 33.20
N PHE A 3 -36.78 -15.83 33.58
CA PHE A 3 -35.94 -15.08 32.63
C PHE A 3 -34.71 -15.92 32.34
N SER A 4 -34.64 -16.50 31.14
CA SER A 4 -33.37 -17.04 30.59
C SER A 4 -32.48 -15.84 30.25
N VAL A 5 -31.53 -15.54 31.08
CA VAL A 5 -30.42 -14.65 30.72
C VAL A 5 -29.57 -15.48 29.73
N PHE A 6 -29.77 -15.28 28.44
CA PHE A 6 -28.84 -15.73 27.42
C PHE A 6 -27.56 -14.92 27.63
N ASN A 7 -26.62 -15.49 28.33
CA ASN A 7 -25.27 -14.96 28.37
C ASN A 7 -24.64 -15.32 27.01
N GLU A 8 -24.72 -14.41 26.05
CA GLU A 8 -24.05 -14.60 24.78
C GLU A 8 -22.55 -14.72 25.08
N THR A 9 -22.03 -15.93 24.93
CA THR A 9 -20.61 -16.25 25.16
C THR A 9 -19.76 -15.98 23.93
N THR A 10 -20.42 -15.72 22.80
CA THR A 10 -19.81 -15.44 21.50
C THR A 10 -20.02 -13.99 21.07
N ALA A 11 -19.18 -13.53 20.19
CA ALA A 11 -19.18 -12.19 19.61
C ALA A 11 -18.80 -12.24 18.12
N THR A 12 -19.13 -11.20 17.40
CA THR A 12 -18.74 -11.02 16.00
C THR A 12 -17.64 -9.95 15.92
N PHE A 13 -16.56 -10.25 15.20
CA PHE A 13 -15.56 -9.25 14.84
C PHE A 13 -15.70 -8.86 13.38
N THR A 14 -15.74 -7.56 13.10
CA THR A 14 -15.82 -7.00 11.74
C THR A 14 -14.70 -5.98 11.55
N ALA A 15 -14.09 -5.96 10.38
CA ALA A 15 -13.13 -4.95 9.99
C ALA A 15 -13.41 -4.45 8.57
N SER A 16 -13.32 -3.15 8.35
CA SER A 16 -13.28 -2.54 7.03
C SER A 16 -11.91 -1.98 6.72
N ILE A 17 -11.48 -2.05 5.46
CA ILE A 17 -10.17 -1.58 5.02
C ILE A 17 -10.34 -0.72 3.78
N ASP A 18 -9.97 0.55 3.90
CA ASP A 18 -9.88 1.50 2.80
C ASP A 18 -8.43 1.75 2.43
N LYS A 19 -8.19 2.06 1.16
CA LYS A 19 -6.91 2.65 0.78
C LYS A 19 -6.89 4.14 1.12
N TRP A 20 -5.79 4.61 1.70
CA TRP A 20 -5.57 6.04 1.90
C TRP A 20 -5.51 6.79 0.57
N LEU A 21 -6.26 7.88 0.48
CA LEU A 21 -6.29 8.80 -0.66
C LEU A 21 -6.32 10.22 -0.09
N PRO A 22 -5.28 11.03 -0.27
CA PRO A 22 -5.32 12.44 0.06
C PRO A 22 -6.28 13.14 -0.91
N ASP A 23 -7.04 14.09 -0.44
CA ASP A 23 -7.83 15.04 -1.24
C ASP A 23 -8.96 14.46 -2.10
N THR A 24 -9.57 13.34 -1.74
CA THR A 24 -10.72 12.84 -2.48
C THR A 24 -12.03 13.04 -1.71
N ASP A 25 -12.94 13.85 -2.29
CA ASP A 25 -14.39 13.84 -1.94
C ASP A 25 -15.08 12.55 -2.44
N GLY A 26 -14.30 11.52 -2.76
CA GLY A 26 -14.75 10.28 -3.38
C GLY A 26 -15.13 9.22 -2.38
N ALA A 27 -15.97 8.28 -2.82
CA ALA A 27 -16.28 7.07 -2.07
C ALA A 27 -14.98 6.31 -1.72
N PRO A 28 -14.92 5.67 -0.54
CA PRO A 28 -13.77 4.89 -0.11
C PRO A 28 -13.39 3.88 -1.21
N LYS A 29 -12.11 3.81 -1.54
CA LYS A 29 -11.60 2.76 -2.41
C LYS A 29 -11.23 1.57 -1.54
N TRP A 30 -12.12 0.60 -1.51
CA TRP A 30 -11.88 -0.65 -0.81
C TRP A 30 -10.60 -1.31 -1.27
N MET A 31 -9.82 -1.79 -0.31
CA MET A 31 -8.61 -2.52 -0.59
C MET A 31 -8.88 -4.03 -0.56
N ASP A 32 -8.69 -4.69 -1.69
CA ASP A 32 -8.71 -6.14 -1.76
C ASP A 32 -7.30 -6.70 -1.48
N GLY A 33 -7.27 -7.88 -0.85
CA GLY A 33 -6.05 -8.64 -0.66
C GLY A 33 -5.42 -8.66 0.73
N PRO A 34 -5.62 -7.70 1.67
CA PRO A 34 -5.07 -7.84 3.00
C PRO A 34 -5.56 -9.12 3.68
N VAL A 35 -4.63 -9.85 4.28
CA VAL A 35 -4.90 -11.01 5.12
C VAL A 35 -4.98 -10.53 6.56
N MET A 36 -6.07 -10.86 7.24
CA MET A 36 -6.29 -10.50 8.64
C MET A 36 -6.47 -11.75 9.47
N LYS A 37 -5.77 -11.81 10.60
CA LYS A 37 -5.86 -12.89 11.57
C LYS A 37 -6.02 -12.36 12.98
N LEU A 38 -6.86 -13.02 13.76
CA LEU A 38 -6.98 -12.79 15.19
C LEU A 38 -6.27 -13.91 15.95
N HIS A 39 -5.28 -13.54 16.75
CA HIS A 39 -4.53 -14.45 17.60
C HIS A 39 -5.01 -14.27 19.03
N ARG A 40 -5.47 -15.36 19.65
CA ARG A 40 -5.93 -15.33 21.03
C ARG A 40 -4.73 -15.24 21.97
N LYS A 41 -4.74 -14.29 22.90
CA LYS A 41 -3.55 -13.98 23.73
C LYS A 41 -3.34 -14.96 24.89
N ASP A 42 -4.36 -15.72 25.27
CA ASP A 42 -4.31 -16.69 26.37
C ASP A 42 -3.91 -18.10 25.94
N ILE A 43 -3.65 -18.33 24.65
CA ILE A 43 -3.27 -19.61 24.07
C ILE A 43 -1.89 -19.47 23.39
N GLU A 44 -0.86 -20.21 23.87
CA GLU A 44 0.52 -20.04 23.41
C GLU A 44 0.73 -20.58 22.01
N ASP A 45 0.15 -21.40 21.36
CA ASP A 45 0.47 -21.99 20.05
C ASP A 45 -0.65 -21.82 18.99
N GLU A 46 -1.38 -20.74 19.03
CA GLU A 46 -2.49 -20.54 18.13
C GLU A 46 -2.07 -20.12 16.71
N VAL A 47 -2.56 -20.84 15.72
CA VAL A 47 -2.32 -20.54 14.28
C VAL A 47 -2.99 -19.22 13.84
N GLY A 48 -3.78 -18.61 14.70
CA GLY A 48 -4.58 -17.44 14.37
C GLY A 48 -5.86 -17.80 13.58
N ILE A 49 -6.90 -17.04 13.83
CA ILE A 49 -8.22 -17.20 13.22
C ILE A 49 -8.28 -16.30 11.99
N ASP A 50 -8.43 -16.89 10.81
CA ASP A 50 -8.59 -16.13 9.56
C ASP A 50 -9.95 -15.42 9.51
N LEU A 51 -9.95 -14.13 9.14
CA LEU A 51 -11.16 -13.40 8.83
C LEU A 51 -11.53 -13.61 7.35
N SER A 52 -12.78 -13.92 7.10
CA SER A 52 -13.33 -14.10 5.75
C SER A 52 -13.95 -12.81 5.22
N LEU A 53 -14.19 -12.74 3.91
CA LEU A 53 -14.90 -11.61 3.30
C LEU A 53 -16.35 -11.58 3.79
N LYS A 54 -16.81 -10.42 4.24
CA LYS A 54 -18.20 -10.20 4.58
C LYS A 54 -19.00 -9.99 3.29
N ASP A 55 -19.99 -10.84 3.06
CA ASP A 55 -20.87 -10.78 1.90
C ASP A 55 -20.15 -10.74 0.54
N GLY A 56 -18.90 -11.26 0.49
CA GLY A 56 -18.06 -11.20 -0.70
C GLY A 56 -17.54 -9.80 -1.04
N HIS A 57 -17.69 -8.83 -0.13
CA HIS A 57 -17.27 -7.46 -0.36
C HIS A 57 -15.77 -7.30 -0.15
N PRO A 58 -15.00 -6.84 -1.15
CA PRO A 58 -13.59 -6.55 -0.97
C PRO A 58 -13.41 -5.46 0.10
N GLY A 59 -12.43 -5.63 0.97
CA GLY A 59 -12.18 -4.69 2.05
C GLY A 59 -13.03 -4.87 3.31
N HIS A 60 -14.08 -5.69 3.28
CA HIS A 60 -14.83 -6.03 4.48
C HIS A 60 -14.49 -7.45 4.92
N LYS A 61 -14.02 -7.59 6.15
CA LYS A 61 -13.65 -8.87 6.76
C LYS A 61 -14.49 -9.10 8.01
N HIS A 62 -14.85 -10.34 8.28
CA HIS A 62 -15.58 -10.68 9.51
C HIS A 62 -15.29 -12.09 9.99
N LYS A 63 -15.60 -12.32 11.25
CA LYS A 63 -15.66 -13.64 11.89
C LYS A 63 -16.76 -13.64 12.93
N GLU A 64 -17.70 -14.55 12.79
CA GLU A 64 -18.79 -14.78 13.72
C GLU A 64 -18.44 -15.89 14.72
N ASP A 65 -19.25 -16.00 15.77
CA ASP A 65 -19.18 -17.05 16.79
C ASP A 65 -17.81 -17.17 17.48
N MET A 66 -17.16 -16.03 17.70
CA MET A 66 -15.90 -15.98 18.43
C MET A 66 -16.12 -16.00 19.94
N ASP A 67 -15.28 -16.72 20.66
CA ASP A 67 -15.23 -16.62 22.12
C ASP A 67 -14.84 -15.21 22.54
N LYS A 68 -15.46 -14.69 23.61
CA LYS A 68 -15.05 -13.44 24.21
C LYS A 68 -13.66 -13.57 24.84
N GLY A 69 -12.85 -12.52 24.75
CA GLY A 69 -11.48 -12.52 25.30
C GLY A 69 -10.56 -11.53 24.62
N SER A 70 -9.28 -11.61 25.01
CA SER A 70 -8.23 -10.75 24.48
C SER A 70 -7.57 -11.38 23.26
N TYR A 71 -7.48 -10.61 22.19
CA TYR A 71 -6.88 -11.01 20.92
C TYR A 71 -5.82 -10.01 20.48
N GLU A 72 -4.91 -10.47 19.63
CA GLU A 72 -4.03 -9.63 18.82
C GLU A 72 -4.46 -9.73 17.36
N LEU A 73 -4.94 -8.64 16.78
CA LEU A 73 -5.17 -8.55 15.34
C LEU A 73 -3.85 -8.36 14.63
N ARG A 74 -3.59 -9.19 13.61
CA ARG A 74 -2.47 -9.01 12.66
C ARG A 74 -3.01 -8.79 11.28
N VAL A 75 -2.41 -7.82 10.58
CA VAL A 75 -2.79 -7.47 9.20
C VAL A 75 -1.57 -7.53 8.32
N GLU A 76 -1.64 -8.32 7.26
CA GLU A 76 -0.58 -8.49 6.27
C GLU A 76 -1.08 -8.16 4.88
N HIS A 77 -0.23 -7.52 4.09
CA HIS A 77 -0.49 -7.29 2.68
C HIS A 77 0.80 -7.38 1.89
N THR A 78 0.79 -8.21 0.86
CA THR A 78 1.98 -8.57 0.08
C THR A 78 1.90 -8.14 -1.38
N GLN A 79 0.95 -7.28 -1.72
CA GLN A 79 0.80 -6.82 -3.10
C GLN A 79 2.05 -6.08 -3.57
N GLU A 80 2.56 -6.47 -4.74
CA GLU A 80 3.70 -5.80 -5.37
C GLU A 80 3.34 -4.36 -5.71
N THR A 81 4.32 -3.47 -5.52
CA THR A 81 4.17 -2.02 -5.67
C THR A 81 5.29 -1.43 -6.51
N ASP A 82 5.83 -2.22 -7.46
CA ASP A 82 6.89 -1.75 -8.34
C ASP A 82 6.41 -0.56 -9.17
N GLY A 83 7.19 0.53 -9.11
CA GLY A 83 6.86 1.79 -9.78
C GLY A 83 5.80 2.66 -9.08
N ALA A 84 5.26 2.21 -7.94
CA ALA A 84 4.31 3.00 -7.16
C ALA A 84 4.95 4.20 -6.46
N ILE A 85 6.24 4.12 -6.18
CA ILE A 85 6.99 5.17 -5.50
C ILE A 85 7.99 5.74 -6.49
N ASP A 86 7.85 7.01 -6.80
CA ASP A 86 8.62 7.70 -7.82
C ASP A 86 9.31 8.97 -7.28
N ILE A 87 9.78 9.83 -8.19
CA ILE A 87 10.50 11.05 -7.81
C ILE A 87 9.58 12.10 -7.20
N ASP A 88 8.30 12.09 -7.53
CA ASP A 88 7.33 13.04 -6.97
C ASP A 88 7.10 12.75 -5.49
N ASP A 89 7.12 11.49 -5.07
CA ASP A 89 7.10 11.09 -3.66
C ASP A 89 8.34 11.57 -2.91
N VAL A 90 9.53 11.40 -3.52
CA VAL A 90 10.79 11.89 -2.93
C VAL A 90 10.71 13.39 -2.69
N MET A 91 10.20 14.15 -3.67
CA MET A 91 10.04 15.60 -3.55
C MET A 91 8.95 15.97 -2.53
N GLY A 92 7.91 15.14 -2.41
CA GLY A 92 6.89 15.26 -1.39
C GLY A 92 7.49 15.17 0.02
N VAL A 93 8.17 14.06 0.33
CA VAL A 93 8.84 13.86 1.64
C VAL A 93 9.88 14.94 1.92
N LEU A 94 10.68 15.35 0.91
CA LEU A 94 11.64 16.45 1.06
C LEU A 94 10.95 17.76 1.44
N SER A 95 9.80 18.04 0.86
CA SER A 95 9.04 19.26 1.17
C SER A 95 8.49 19.24 2.60
N LEU A 96 8.04 18.08 3.07
CA LEU A 96 7.60 17.86 4.45
C LEU A 96 8.76 17.98 5.43
N SER A 97 9.89 17.33 5.17
CA SER A 97 11.08 17.34 6.04
C SER A 97 11.69 18.73 6.21
N ARG A 98 11.45 19.63 5.24
CA ARG A 98 11.89 21.04 5.28
C ARG A 98 10.84 21.99 5.86
N GLY A 99 9.65 21.50 6.23
CA GLY A 99 8.55 22.36 6.66
C GLY A 99 8.01 23.28 5.56
N ILE A 100 8.25 22.97 4.27
CA ILE A 100 7.70 23.70 3.12
C ILE A 100 6.23 23.37 2.95
N LYS A 101 5.86 22.11 3.25
CA LYS A 101 4.49 21.62 3.30
C LYS A 101 4.22 21.05 4.69
N GLU A 102 2.95 21.04 5.08
CA GLU A 102 2.48 20.36 6.26
C GLU A 102 1.84 19.02 5.85
N THR A 103 1.79 18.07 6.77
CA THR A 103 1.07 16.82 6.56
C THR A 103 -0.44 17.07 6.57
N SER A 104 -1.18 16.33 5.76
CA SER A 104 -2.65 16.44 5.68
C SER A 104 -3.37 15.57 6.72
N GLY A 105 -2.62 14.84 7.56
CA GLY A 105 -3.17 13.96 8.58
C GLY A 105 -2.21 12.83 8.95
N LYS A 106 -2.68 11.92 9.82
CA LYS A 106 -1.87 10.82 10.35
C LYS A 106 -1.41 9.85 9.27
N GLU A 107 -2.26 9.58 8.30
CA GLU A 107 -1.96 8.68 7.19
C GLU A 107 -0.84 9.24 6.32
N HIS A 108 -0.83 10.58 6.08
CA HIS A 108 0.24 11.24 5.34
C HIS A 108 1.57 11.19 6.11
N GLU A 109 1.54 11.35 7.44
CA GLU A 109 2.72 11.15 8.28
C GLU A 109 3.25 9.73 8.16
N LEU A 110 2.37 8.71 8.27
CA LEU A 110 2.75 7.31 8.18
C LEU A 110 3.29 6.92 6.80
N ALA A 111 2.83 7.56 5.73
CA ALA A 111 3.39 7.39 4.40
C ALA A 111 4.78 8.00 4.29
N ALA A 112 4.99 9.20 4.86
CA ALA A 112 6.22 9.96 4.75
C ALA A 112 7.34 9.49 5.68
N ASP A 113 7.01 9.01 6.87
CA ASP A 113 7.93 8.48 7.87
C ASP A 113 8.44 7.10 7.43
N TRP A 114 9.50 7.10 6.62
CA TRP A 114 10.04 5.88 6.04
C TRP A 114 10.63 4.94 7.08
N ASN A 115 11.38 5.46 8.04
CA ASN A 115 12.08 4.65 9.03
C ASN A 115 11.18 4.26 10.22
N GLY A 116 10.04 4.91 10.42
CA GLY A 116 9.06 4.65 11.48
C GLY A 116 9.48 5.19 12.84
N ASP A 117 10.28 6.27 12.89
CA ASP A 117 10.75 6.86 14.14
C ASP A 117 9.84 7.99 14.66
N GLY A 118 8.83 8.37 13.88
CA GLY A 118 7.85 9.40 14.20
C GLY A 118 8.28 10.80 13.81
N LEU A 119 9.41 10.96 13.12
CA LEU A 119 9.88 12.22 12.55
C LEU A 119 9.86 12.11 11.02
N ILE A 120 9.73 13.23 10.33
CA ILE A 120 9.88 13.29 8.87
C ILE A 120 11.13 14.12 8.58
N ASP A 121 12.23 13.45 8.29
CA ASP A 121 13.51 14.10 8.10
C ASP A 121 14.28 13.61 6.86
N ILE A 122 15.58 13.88 6.79
CA ILE A 122 16.40 13.52 5.62
C ILE A 122 16.58 12.01 5.47
N ASP A 123 16.52 11.25 6.55
CA ASP A 123 16.68 9.80 6.51
C ASP A 123 15.49 9.15 5.81
N ASP A 124 14.27 9.73 5.96
CA ASP A 124 13.08 9.31 5.23
C ASP A 124 13.18 9.63 3.74
N VAL A 125 13.64 10.84 3.41
CA VAL A 125 13.90 11.22 2.00
C VAL A 125 14.85 10.23 1.33
N MET A 126 15.92 9.83 2.03
CA MET A 126 16.88 8.85 1.51
C MET A 126 16.28 7.45 1.38
N GLY A 127 15.39 7.06 2.29
CA GLY A 127 14.64 5.81 2.24
C GLY A 127 13.74 5.73 1.01
N VAL A 128 12.90 6.76 0.80
CA VAL A 128 11.99 6.87 -0.35
C VAL A 128 12.77 6.96 -1.65
N LEU A 129 13.89 7.71 -1.69
CA LEU A 129 14.76 7.78 -2.87
C LEU A 129 15.37 6.41 -3.22
N ALA A 130 15.82 5.65 -2.23
CA ALA A 130 16.36 4.30 -2.46
C ALA A 130 15.28 3.36 -3.02
N ARG A 131 14.03 3.50 -2.59
CA ARG A 131 12.88 2.75 -3.11
C ARG A 131 12.54 3.16 -4.55
N SER A 132 12.41 4.47 -4.83
CA SER A 132 12.09 4.98 -6.17
C SER A 132 13.13 4.59 -7.23
N ARG A 133 14.36 4.31 -6.80
CA ARG A 133 15.45 3.83 -7.65
C ARG A 133 15.54 2.31 -7.76
N GLY A 134 14.65 1.57 -7.13
CA GLY A 134 14.67 0.11 -7.10
C GLY A 134 15.85 -0.50 -6.32
N ILE A 135 16.58 0.31 -5.53
CA ILE A 135 17.65 -0.18 -4.63
C ILE A 135 17.04 -0.98 -3.49
N ARG A 136 15.88 -0.55 -2.99
CA ARG A 136 15.03 -1.30 -2.07
C ARG A 136 13.80 -1.78 -2.83
N LYS A 137 13.42 -3.04 -2.60
CA LYS A 137 12.30 -3.67 -3.32
C LYS A 137 11.13 -4.03 -2.41
N ASP A 138 11.34 -3.98 -1.12
CA ASP A 138 10.33 -4.30 -0.11
C ASP A 138 9.22 -3.26 -0.15
N ALA A 139 8.01 -3.69 -0.50
CA ALA A 139 6.80 -2.95 -0.24
C ALA A 139 6.43 -3.13 1.23
N GLU A 140 6.06 -2.06 1.89
CA GLU A 140 5.58 -2.10 3.26
C GLU A 140 4.25 -1.37 3.33
N TRP A 141 3.21 -2.14 3.63
CA TRP A 141 1.90 -1.61 3.90
C TRP A 141 1.75 -1.38 5.40
N ARG A 142 1.32 -0.19 5.76
CA ARG A 142 0.96 0.18 7.13
C ARG A 142 -0.54 0.34 7.21
N PHE A 143 -1.10 0.02 8.37
CA PHE A 143 -2.53 0.17 8.63
C PHE A 143 -2.73 1.12 9.79
N HIS A 144 -3.73 1.96 9.65
CA HIS A 144 -4.12 2.97 10.64
C HIS A 144 -5.55 2.74 11.03
N ASP A 145 -5.82 2.62 12.31
CA ASP A 145 -7.16 2.56 12.86
C ASP A 145 -7.72 3.99 12.96
N LYS A 146 -8.79 4.26 12.21
CA LYS A 146 -9.40 5.58 12.14
C LYS A 146 -10.02 6.00 13.47
N ASP A 147 -10.64 5.07 14.18
CA ASP A 147 -11.38 5.36 15.40
C ASP A 147 -10.46 5.72 16.55
N SER A 148 -9.42 4.92 16.77
CA SER A 148 -8.43 5.20 17.81
C SER A 148 -7.32 6.16 17.37
N ASN A 149 -7.27 6.53 16.10
CA ASN A 149 -6.19 7.30 15.47
C ASN A 149 -4.81 6.70 15.74
N THR A 150 -4.72 5.38 15.69
CA THR A 150 -3.52 4.62 16.05
C THR A 150 -2.98 3.84 14.86
N SER A 151 -1.65 3.91 14.66
CA SER A 151 -0.96 3.06 13.69
C SER A 151 -0.84 1.64 14.24
N LEU A 152 -1.17 0.64 13.39
CA LEU A 152 -0.95 -0.77 13.71
C LEU A 152 0.52 -1.18 13.55
N TRP A 153 1.34 -0.36 12.89
CA TRP A 153 2.73 -0.70 12.62
C TRP A 153 3.59 -0.75 13.88
N ASP A 154 4.09 -1.93 14.20
CA ASP A 154 5.07 -2.13 15.27
C ASP A 154 6.50 -2.18 14.69
N ASN A 155 7.26 -1.16 14.97
CA ASN A 155 8.61 -1.00 14.44
C ASN A 155 9.60 -2.09 14.92
N ALA A 156 9.34 -2.66 16.09
CA ALA A 156 10.21 -3.71 16.67
C ALA A 156 9.99 -5.07 15.97
N SER A 157 8.74 -5.46 15.77
CA SER A 157 8.39 -6.72 15.10
C SER A 157 8.28 -6.61 13.58
N LYS A 158 8.24 -5.37 13.03
CA LYS A 158 7.98 -5.10 11.61
C LYS A 158 6.66 -5.71 11.11
N MET A 159 5.64 -5.59 11.93
CA MET A 159 4.31 -6.14 11.66
C MET A 159 3.23 -5.11 11.97
N ASN A 160 2.11 -5.20 11.27
CA ASN A 160 0.90 -4.47 11.65
C ASN A 160 0.12 -5.32 12.64
N LYS A 161 -0.01 -4.85 13.87
CA LYS A 161 -0.75 -5.54 14.93
C LYS A 161 -1.38 -4.55 15.90
N MET A 162 -2.48 -4.98 16.50
CA MET A 162 -3.13 -4.26 17.60
C MET A 162 -3.84 -5.22 18.54
N ASP A 163 -3.96 -4.83 19.78
CA ASP A 163 -4.71 -5.57 20.79
C ASP A 163 -6.20 -5.28 20.66
N ILE A 164 -7.01 -6.33 20.73
CA ILE A 164 -8.47 -6.28 20.65
C ILE A 164 -9.05 -6.98 21.88
N GLU A 165 -9.91 -6.30 22.62
CA GLU A 165 -10.77 -6.89 23.65
C GLU A 165 -12.14 -7.15 23.06
N LEU A 166 -12.48 -8.43 22.92
CA LEU A 166 -13.75 -8.87 22.36
C LEU A 166 -14.71 -9.25 23.51
N ASP A 167 -15.50 -8.29 23.97
CA ASP A 167 -16.52 -8.48 25.04
C ASP A 167 -17.94 -8.50 24.49
N GLY A 168 -18.13 -8.17 23.22
CA GLY A 168 -19.33 -8.16 22.41
C GLY A 168 -18.96 -7.99 20.95
N ASP A 169 -19.94 -7.69 20.10
CA ASP A 169 -19.67 -7.39 18.71
C ASP A 169 -18.75 -6.17 18.59
N ASN A 170 -17.74 -6.28 17.76
CA ASN A 170 -16.71 -5.27 17.58
C ASN A 170 -16.52 -4.98 16.08
N GLU A 171 -16.41 -3.70 15.75
CA GLU A 171 -16.12 -3.24 14.39
C GLU A 171 -14.98 -2.23 14.43
N ILE A 172 -14.04 -2.37 13.48
CA ILE A 172 -12.92 -1.44 13.31
C ILE A 172 -12.83 -0.96 11.86
N GLU A 173 -12.40 0.29 11.69
CA GLU A 173 -12.13 0.87 10.37
C GLU A 173 -10.64 1.14 10.19
N LEU A 174 -10.04 0.45 9.22
CA LEU A 174 -8.62 0.57 8.91
C LEU A 174 -8.41 1.32 7.61
N THR A 175 -7.37 2.15 7.58
CA THR A 175 -6.84 2.74 6.36
C THR A 175 -5.51 2.07 6.02
N ALA A 176 -5.39 1.56 4.80
CA ALA A 176 -4.15 0.99 4.27
C ALA A 176 -3.30 2.07 3.61
N ILE A 177 -2.05 2.14 4.00
CA ILE A 177 -1.09 3.17 3.59
C ILE A 177 0.14 2.48 3.03
N LEU A 178 0.53 2.80 1.79
CA LEU A 178 1.79 2.34 1.24
C LEU A 178 2.91 3.25 1.71
N ARG A 179 3.90 2.69 2.42
CA ARG A 179 5.06 3.44 2.90
C ARG A 179 5.85 4.04 1.74
N GLY A 180 6.02 5.34 1.76
CA GLY A 180 6.73 6.13 0.76
C GLY A 180 5.85 6.74 -0.34
N ASP A 181 4.62 6.27 -0.52
CA ASP A 181 3.65 6.82 -1.49
C ASP A 181 2.89 8.01 -0.85
N VAL A 182 3.55 9.17 -0.79
CA VAL A 182 3.02 10.36 -0.09
C VAL A 182 1.99 11.14 -0.91
N ASN A 183 1.88 10.85 -2.19
CA ASN A 183 0.86 11.43 -3.07
C ASN A 183 -0.31 10.46 -3.32
N ALA A 184 -0.24 9.23 -2.74
CA ALA A 184 -1.19 8.12 -2.91
C ALA A 184 -1.48 7.79 -4.38
N SER A 185 -0.47 7.88 -5.22
CA SER A 185 -0.56 7.60 -6.66
C SER A 185 -0.70 6.12 -6.97
N TYR A 186 -0.39 5.23 -6.03
CA TYR A 186 -0.51 3.79 -6.23
C TYR A 186 -1.93 3.40 -6.66
N ASP A 187 -2.04 2.75 -7.80
CA ASP A 187 -3.29 2.19 -8.32
C ASP A 187 -3.10 0.69 -8.60
N ALA A 188 -3.75 -0.16 -7.81
CA ALA A 188 -3.70 -1.61 -7.95
C ALA A 188 -4.17 -2.10 -9.33
N THR A 189 -5.05 -1.36 -10.00
CA THR A 189 -5.56 -1.73 -11.33
C THR A 189 -4.51 -1.54 -12.42
N VAL A 190 -3.60 -0.59 -12.24
CA VAL A 190 -2.50 -0.32 -13.17
C VAL A 190 -1.34 -1.29 -12.94
N HIS A 191 -1.03 -1.58 -11.68
CA HIS A 191 0.12 -2.41 -11.30
C HIS A 191 -0.11 -3.91 -11.48
N ASN A 192 -1.37 -4.37 -11.48
CA ASN A 192 -1.75 -5.74 -11.83
C ASN A 192 -1.89 -5.97 -13.34
N ARG A 193 -1.60 -4.98 -14.17
CA ARG A 193 -1.55 -5.19 -15.60
C ARG A 193 -0.36 -6.10 -15.90
N ALA A 194 -0.65 -7.26 -16.52
CA ALA A 194 0.42 -8.11 -17.07
C ALA A 194 1.39 -7.22 -17.86
N PRO A 195 2.73 -7.39 -17.72
CA PRO A 195 3.68 -6.56 -18.43
C PRO A 195 3.27 -6.52 -19.89
N GLU A 196 3.00 -5.31 -20.39
CA GLU A 196 2.65 -5.10 -21.79
C GLU A 196 3.75 -5.75 -22.61
N ALA A 197 3.38 -6.67 -23.51
CA ALA A 197 4.34 -7.42 -24.31
C ALA A 197 5.34 -6.40 -24.88
N ALA A 198 6.63 -6.64 -24.62
CA ALA A 198 7.69 -5.75 -25.07
C ALA A 198 7.41 -5.32 -26.51
N PRO A 199 7.51 -4.02 -26.82
CA PRO A 199 7.23 -3.56 -28.18
C PRO A 199 7.99 -4.44 -29.16
N THR A 200 7.27 -5.03 -30.10
CA THR A 200 7.88 -5.87 -31.13
C THR A 200 9.07 -5.09 -31.69
N PRO A 201 10.28 -5.65 -31.71
CA PRO A 201 11.43 -4.94 -32.23
C PRO A 201 11.04 -4.41 -33.62
N ASN A 202 11.27 -3.12 -33.81
CA ASN A 202 11.02 -2.46 -35.08
C ASN A 202 11.60 -3.35 -36.20
N PRO A 203 10.86 -3.70 -37.26
CA PRO A 203 11.40 -4.51 -38.32
C PRO A 203 12.73 -3.89 -38.75
N ALA A 204 13.74 -4.72 -38.86
CA ALA A 204 15.07 -4.28 -39.29
C ALA A 204 14.93 -3.40 -40.52
N PRO A 205 15.63 -2.26 -40.61
CA PRO A 205 15.57 -1.43 -41.80
C PRO A 205 15.88 -2.31 -43.00
N LEU A 206 15.01 -2.21 -44.03
CA LEU A 206 15.21 -2.93 -45.26
C LEU A 206 16.64 -2.65 -45.80
N PRO A 207 17.37 -3.65 -46.31
CA PRO A 207 18.67 -3.41 -46.87
C PRO A 207 18.49 -2.38 -47.98
N LEU A 208 19.24 -1.29 -47.93
CA LEU A 208 19.36 -0.32 -49.00
C LEU A 208 19.86 -1.09 -50.23
N ASN A 209 19.02 -1.16 -51.29
CA ASN A 209 19.48 -1.64 -52.57
C ASN A 209 20.59 -0.70 -53.05
N ASN A 210 21.79 -1.21 -53.21
CA ASN A 210 22.96 -0.49 -53.72
C ASN A 210 22.90 -0.29 -55.23
N ASP A 211 21.72 -0.20 -55.83
CA ASP A 211 21.56 -0.06 -57.31
C ASP A 211 21.39 1.39 -57.79
N ASP A 212 21.60 2.38 -56.91
CA ASP A 212 21.74 3.78 -57.32
C ASP A 212 23.19 4.22 -57.35
N GLU A 213 23.99 3.50 -58.11
CA GLU A 213 25.25 3.98 -58.59
C GLU A 213 25.04 4.85 -59.84
N LEU A 214 25.65 6.02 -59.83
CA LEU A 214 25.86 6.90 -60.95
C LEU A 214 24.73 7.88 -61.31
N ILE A 215 24.77 9.07 -60.72
CA ILE A 215 24.63 10.31 -61.48
C ILE A 215 25.32 11.48 -60.75
N ALA A 216 26.26 12.00 -61.50
CA ALA A 216 26.69 13.40 -61.62
C ALA A 216 27.87 13.89 -60.74
N THR A 217 29.04 13.62 -61.25
CA THR A 217 30.13 14.61 -61.25
C THR A 217 29.73 15.80 -62.11
N GLN A 218 29.22 16.90 -61.56
CA GLN A 218 29.31 18.21 -62.19
C GLN A 218 30.32 19.07 -61.47
N SER A 219 31.46 19.21 -62.08
CA SER A 219 32.49 20.16 -61.79
C SER A 219 31.95 21.59 -62.02
N VAL A 220 31.85 22.38 -60.98
CA VAL A 220 31.64 23.83 -61.11
C VAL A 220 33.02 24.50 -61.17
N SER A 221 33.38 24.89 -62.37
CA SER A 221 34.54 25.72 -62.67
C SER A 221 34.20 27.17 -62.33
N TYR A 222 34.88 27.73 -61.34
CA TYR A 222 34.91 29.19 -61.12
C TYR A 222 36.02 29.80 -61.96
N THR A 223 35.66 30.63 -62.96
CA THR A 223 36.56 31.60 -63.60
C THR A 223 36.32 32.98 -63.03
N HIS A 224 37.43 33.70 -62.88
CA HIS A 224 37.62 35.03 -62.36
C HIS A 224 36.66 36.10 -62.88
#